data_7eaffbc0215291ffe8c816dffe5d7f70
#
_entry.id   7eaffbc0215291ffe8c816dffe5d7f70
#
_cell.length_a   1.000
_cell.length_b   1.000
_cell.length_c   1.000
_cell.angle_alpha   90.00
_cell.angle_beta   90.00
_cell.angle_gamma   90.00
#
_symmetry.space_group_name_H-M   'P 1'
#
loop_
_entity.id
_entity.type
_entity.pdbx_description
1 polymer ?
#
loop_
_entity_poly.entity_id
_entity_poly.type
_entity_poly.pdbx_seq_one_letter_code
_entity_poly.pdbx_strand_id
1 'polypeptide(L)'
;MEKIVCVAGPTASGKTKLAVELAKAYDGEVLSCDSMQIYRGMAIGTAAPTLEEMQGVVHHMIGVADPGEVFSVGKYVELAEPVLQDILSRGKTCVVCGGTGLYADSLLLGRSFAPCPSTGMRETLEAEARQSGIEPLLARLKEVDPEAGARLHPSDNRRIIRALEVYLETGETISEHNRKTKLLPPKHEAVWIGLSFENRQDLYDRIDLRVERMLQDGLLDEIRALLASGISPAATAMQAIGYKEYVDCLTAGGDVHAATALVQQRSRNYAKRQLTWLRRNEQIHWILQPREPDFAAVFRQACTYIPFFA
;
A
#
# COMPACT_ATOMS: atom_id res chain seq x y z
N MET A 1 20.91 7.87 15.48
CA MET A 1 19.55 7.81 14.86
C MET A 1 19.73 7.61 13.36
N GLU A 2 19.04 6.64 12.79
CA GLU A 2 19.05 6.41 11.34
C GLU A 2 18.39 7.59 10.62
N LYS A 3 18.91 7.97 9.45
CA LYS A 3 18.35 9.07 8.66
C LYS A 3 17.14 8.56 7.82
N ILE A 4 16.06 8.18 8.49
CA ILE A 4 14.85 7.66 7.83
C ILE A 4 13.66 8.56 8.15
N VAL A 5 12.97 9.01 7.12
CA VAL A 5 11.70 9.73 7.22
C VAL A 5 10.61 8.95 6.49
N CYS A 6 9.51 8.63 7.15
CA CYS A 6 8.36 7.99 6.54
C CYS A 6 7.25 9.02 6.28
N VAL A 7 6.97 9.32 5.02
CA VAL A 7 5.89 10.20 4.58
C VAL A 7 4.67 9.34 4.24
N ALA A 8 3.73 9.28 5.16
CA ALA A 8 2.53 8.45 5.09
C ALA A 8 1.24 9.28 4.89
N GLY A 9 0.18 8.66 4.42
CA GLY A 9 -1.12 9.31 4.28
C GLY A 9 -1.98 8.65 3.20
N PRO A 10 -3.25 9.04 3.08
CA PRO A 10 -4.15 8.47 2.07
C PRO A 10 -3.73 8.90 0.65
N THR A 11 -4.29 8.24 -0.34
CA THR A 11 -4.16 8.69 -1.74
C THR A 11 -4.63 10.14 -1.87
N ALA A 12 -4.06 10.89 -2.80
CA ALA A 12 -4.34 12.32 -3.07
C ALA A 12 -3.98 13.31 -1.93
N SER A 13 -3.24 12.90 -0.88
CA SER A 13 -2.85 13.80 0.21
C SER A 13 -1.61 14.67 -0.05
N GLY A 14 -0.91 14.50 -1.18
CA GLY A 14 0.29 15.29 -1.51
C GLY A 14 1.62 14.70 -1.02
N LYS A 15 1.63 13.43 -0.58
CA LYS A 15 2.83 12.74 -0.06
C LYS A 15 4.05 12.81 -0.98
N THR A 16 3.86 12.53 -2.27
CA THR A 16 4.95 12.50 -3.26
C THR A 16 5.69 13.83 -3.28
N LYS A 17 4.95 14.94 -3.36
CA LYS A 17 5.54 16.28 -3.36
C LYS A 17 6.34 16.55 -2.08
N LEU A 18 5.79 16.18 -0.90
CA LEU A 18 6.51 16.34 0.36
C LEU A 18 7.76 15.46 0.41
N ALA A 19 7.67 14.21 -0.03
CA ALA A 19 8.81 13.29 -0.04
C ALA A 19 9.94 13.79 -0.94
N VAL A 20 9.63 14.32 -2.12
CA VAL A 20 10.62 14.92 -3.04
C VAL A 20 11.29 16.14 -2.40
N GLU A 21 10.53 17.07 -1.81
CA GLU A 21 11.13 18.26 -1.18
C GLU A 21 11.99 17.91 0.04
N LEU A 22 11.56 16.92 0.86
CA LEU A 22 12.37 16.41 1.94
C LEU A 22 13.65 15.73 1.44
N ALA A 23 13.56 14.91 0.39
CA ALA A 23 14.74 14.27 -0.20
C ALA A 23 15.74 15.31 -0.74
N LYS A 24 15.27 16.37 -1.38
CA LYS A 24 16.12 17.48 -1.84
C LYS A 24 16.79 18.22 -0.70
N ALA A 25 16.01 18.54 0.37
CA ALA A 25 16.51 19.31 1.50
C ALA A 25 17.52 18.53 2.36
N TYR A 26 17.41 17.21 2.39
CA TYR A 26 18.17 16.35 3.28
C TYR A 26 19.10 15.36 2.56
N ASP A 27 19.52 15.68 1.34
CA ASP A 27 20.37 14.82 0.48
C ASP A 27 19.89 13.36 0.50
N GLY A 28 18.62 13.17 0.16
CA GLY A 28 17.96 11.88 0.29
C GLY A 28 17.52 11.29 -1.04
N GLU A 29 17.02 10.06 -0.94
CA GLU A 29 16.38 9.33 -2.02
C GLU A 29 15.04 8.80 -1.54
N VAL A 30 14.06 8.66 -2.46
CA VAL A 30 12.72 8.20 -2.12
C VAL A 30 12.61 6.69 -2.32
N LEU A 31 12.09 6.00 -1.29
CA LEU A 31 11.75 4.58 -1.33
C LEU A 31 10.24 4.43 -1.30
N SER A 32 9.62 4.05 -2.43
CA SER A 32 8.16 3.88 -2.50
C SER A 32 7.70 2.69 -1.66
N CYS A 33 6.67 2.90 -0.83
CA CYS A 33 5.96 1.85 -0.11
C CYS A 33 4.48 1.75 -0.56
N ASP A 34 4.26 1.76 -1.87
CA ASP A 34 2.95 1.56 -2.49
C ASP A 34 2.87 0.20 -3.18
N SER A 35 1.85 -0.59 -2.85
CA SER A 35 1.69 -1.96 -3.33
C SER A 35 1.29 -2.07 -4.81
N MET A 36 0.95 -0.95 -5.45
CA MET A 36 0.55 -0.94 -6.86
C MET A 36 1.58 -0.25 -7.75
N GLN A 37 2.30 0.76 -7.25
CA GLN A 37 3.38 1.42 -8.01
C GLN A 37 4.57 0.51 -8.31
N ILE A 38 4.65 -0.65 -7.67
CA ILE A 38 5.68 -1.66 -7.93
C ILE A 38 5.59 -2.29 -9.32
N TYR A 39 4.43 -2.25 -9.97
CA TYR A 39 4.22 -2.93 -11.26
C TYR A 39 4.62 -2.05 -12.45
N ARG A 40 5.39 -2.62 -13.37
CA ARG A 40 5.75 -1.98 -14.64
C ARG A 40 4.53 -1.76 -15.51
N GLY A 41 4.50 -0.61 -16.23
CA GLY A 41 3.42 -0.30 -17.17
C GLY A 41 2.09 0.09 -16.52
N MET A 42 2.07 0.32 -15.20
CA MET A 42 0.88 0.72 -14.44
C MET A 42 1.09 2.10 -13.79
N ALA A 43 1.60 3.06 -14.55
CA ALA A 43 2.00 4.35 -14.00
C ALA A 43 0.80 5.29 -13.76
N ILE A 44 -0.14 5.36 -14.70
CA ILE A 44 -1.27 6.30 -14.64
C ILE A 44 -2.25 5.88 -13.54
N GLY A 45 -2.75 4.66 -13.59
CA GLY A 45 -3.78 4.21 -12.63
C GLY A 45 -3.29 4.04 -11.20
N THR A 46 -1.97 3.86 -11.00
CA THR A 46 -1.35 3.84 -9.66
C THR A 46 -0.90 5.21 -9.20
N ALA A 47 -0.97 6.21 -10.10
CA ALA A 47 -0.39 7.54 -9.92
C ALA A 47 1.06 7.46 -9.44
N ALA A 48 1.88 6.66 -10.11
CA ALA A 48 3.31 6.70 -9.95
C ALA A 48 3.84 8.09 -10.35
N PRO A 49 4.82 8.64 -9.63
CA PRO A 49 5.34 9.97 -9.93
C PRO A 49 5.96 10.01 -11.33
N THR A 50 5.68 11.07 -12.06
CA THR A 50 6.34 11.37 -13.34
C THR A 50 7.77 11.86 -13.10
N LEU A 51 8.61 11.85 -14.14
CA LEU A 51 9.97 12.40 -14.06
C LEU A 51 9.98 13.88 -13.63
N GLU A 52 8.97 14.64 -14.06
CA GLU A 52 8.80 16.03 -13.65
C GLU A 52 8.48 16.13 -12.16
N GLU A 53 7.56 15.31 -11.65
CA GLU A 53 7.21 15.25 -10.23
C GLU A 53 8.37 14.76 -9.35
N MET A 54 9.23 13.87 -9.87
CA MET A 54 10.44 13.42 -9.19
C MET A 54 11.51 14.50 -9.07
N GLN A 55 11.54 15.52 -9.92
CA GLN A 55 12.45 16.67 -9.88
C GLN A 55 13.93 16.26 -9.75
N GLY A 56 14.33 15.18 -10.39
CA GLY A 56 15.71 14.65 -10.33
C GLY A 56 16.04 13.83 -9.07
N VAL A 57 15.14 13.69 -8.13
CA VAL A 57 15.31 12.82 -6.96
C VAL A 57 15.19 11.35 -7.39
N VAL A 58 16.12 10.54 -6.93
CA VAL A 58 16.11 9.09 -7.20
C VAL A 58 14.94 8.44 -6.45
N HIS A 59 14.13 7.68 -7.18
CA HIS A 59 13.01 6.91 -6.63
C HIS A 59 13.25 5.41 -6.80
N HIS A 60 13.05 4.66 -5.74
CA HIS A 60 13.21 3.22 -5.69
C HIS A 60 11.87 2.51 -5.49
N MET A 61 11.79 1.23 -5.84
CA MET A 61 10.60 0.37 -5.70
C MET A 61 9.39 0.85 -6.51
N ILE A 62 9.64 1.49 -7.66
CA ILE A 62 8.63 1.84 -8.67
C ILE A 62 8.92 1.03 -9.93
N GLY A 63 7.92 0.32 -10.47
CA GLY A 63 8.04 -0.47 -11.69
C GLY A 63 9.05 -1.61 -11.61
N VAL A 64 9.21 -2.23 -10.45
CA VAL A 64 10.21 -3.30 -10.20
C VAL A 64 9.67 -4.70 -10.47
N ALA A 65 8.36 -4.88 -10.52
CA ALA A 65 7.70 -6.17 -10.74
C ALA A 65 6.94 -6.22 -12.06
N ASP A 66 6.79 -7.41 -12.62
CA ASP A 66 5.93 -7.64 -13.77
C ASP A 66 4.46 -7.71 -13.33
N PRO A 67 3.49 -7.11 -14.08
CA PRO A 67 2.07 -7.17 -13.72
C PRO A 67 1.47 -8.59 -13.69
N GLY A 68 2.11 -9.55 -14.36
CA GLY A 68 1.74 -10.97 -14.31
C GLY A 68 2.20 -11.68 -13.05
N GLU A 69 3.13 -11.10 -12.28
CA GLU A 69 3.68 -11.72 -11.08
C GLU A 69 2.78 -11.52 -9.86
N VAL A 70 2.74 -12.54 -8.99
CA VAL A 70 2.18 -12.39 -7.65
C VAL A 70 3.22 -11.72 -6.75
N PHE A 71 2.91 -10.52 -6.29
CA PHE A 71 3.79 -9.76 -5.42
C PHE A 71 3.23 -9.67 -4.00
N SER A 72 4.02 -10.10 -3.03
CA SER A 72 3.64 -10.11 -1.62
C SER A 72 4.38 -9.03 -0.84
N VAL A 73 3.87 -8.72 0.35
CA VAL A 73 4.56 -7.82 1.29
C VAL A 73 5.91 -8.39 1.74
N GLY A 74 6.04 -9.73 1.85
CA GLY A 74 7.33 -10.37 2.12
C GLY A 74 8.35 -10.08 1.03
N LYS A 75 7.96 -10.25 -0.26
CA LYS A 75 8.80 -9.91 -1.40
C LYS A 75 9.13 -8.41 -1.45
N TYR A 76 8.20 -7.55 -1.04
CA TYR A 76 8.48 -6.12 -0.90
C TYR A 76 9.61 -5.85 0.09
N VAL A 77 9.54 -6.41 1.29
CA VAL A 77 10.58 -6.21 2.33
C VAL A 77 11.93 -6.78 1.86
N GLU A 78 11.93 -7.95 1.24
CA GLU A 78 13.14 -8.58 0.69
C GLU A 78 13.86 -7.68 -0.32
N LEU A 79 13.12 -6.98 -1.18
CA LEU A 79 13.69 -6.08 -2.18
C LEU A 79 13.96 -4.67 -1.63
N ALA A 80 13.11 -4.15 -0.75
CA ALA A 80 13.22 -2.79 -0.24
C ALA A 80 14.29 -2.62 0.83
N GLU A 81 14.51 -3.65 1.67
CA GLU A 81 15.50 -3.59 2.75
C GLU A 81 16.94 -3.36 2.25
N PRO A 82 17.46 -4.10 1.25
CA PRO A 82 18.78 -3.82 0.71
C PRO A 82 18.92 -2.41 0.13
N VAL A 83 17.85 -1.89 -0.50
CA VAL A 83 17.83 -0.52 -1.04
C VAL A 83 17.91 0.50 0.09
N LEU A 84 17.13 0.32 1.16
CA LEU A 84 17.17 1.18 2.34
C LEU A 84 18.57 1.21 2.95
N GLN A 85 19.19 0.05 3.13
CA GLN A 85 20.54 -0.09 3.66
C GLN A 85 21.59 0.56 2.76
N ASP A 86 21.48 0.41 1.44
CA ASP A 86 22.38 1.06 0.48
C ASP A 86 22.30 2.61 0.60
N ILE A 87 21.08 3.17 0.64
CA ILE A 87 20.88 4.62 0.82
C ILE A 87 21.57 5.11 2.10
N LEU A 88 21.32 4.43 3.23
CA LEU A 88 21.92 4.79 4.52
C LEU A 88 23.44 4.63 4.52
N SER A 89 23.98 3.57 3.89
CA SER A 89 25.42 3.32 3.81
C SER A 89 26.17 4.42 3.07
N ARG A 90 25.52 5.08 2.12
CA ARG A 90 26.02 6.24 1.40
C ARG A 90 25.89 7.56 2.19
N GLY A 91 25.41 7.50 3.45
CA GLY A 91 25.21 8.65 4.33
C GLY A 91 23.96 9.47 3.99
N LYS A 92 23.15 9.04 3.01
CA LYS A 92 21.97 9.74 2.54
C LYS A 92 20.74 9.49 3.42
N THR A 93 19.75 10.35 3.30
CA THR A 93 18.44 10.18 3.95
C THR A 93 17.54 9.27 3.12
N CYS A 94 16.96 8.25 3.73
CA CYS A 94 15.94 7.43 3.11
C CYS A 94 14.54 8.01 3.40
N VAL A 95 13.86 8.49 2.37
CA VAL A 95 12.47 8.99 2.48
C VAL A 95 11.52 7.90 2.01
N VAL A 96 10.98 7.12 2.95
CA VAL A 96 9.96 6.11 2.68
C VAL A 96 8.63 6.80 2.41
N CYS A 97 8.05 6.61 1.23
CA CYS A 97 6.84 7.33 0.82
C CYS A 97 5.75 6.39 0.31
N GLY A 98 4.55 6.44 0.92
CA GLY A 98 3.42 5.69 0.38
C GLY A 98 2.17 5.67 1.26
N GLY A 99 1.16 4.98 0.75
CA GLY A 99 -0.13 4.83 1.42
C GLY A 99 -0.43 3.40 1.88
N THR A 100 0.44 2.43 1.58
CA THR A 100 0.28 1.03 1.97
C THR A 100 0.91 0.81 3.36
N GLY A 101 0.13 1.09 4.40
CA GLY A 101 0.63 1.02 5.78
C GLY A 101 1.23 -0.35 6.15
N LEU A 102 0.71 -1.45 5.57
CA LEU A 102 1.31 -2.78 5.76
C LEU A 102 2.76 -2.84 5.26
N TYR A 103 3.08 -2.21 4.13
CA TYR A 103 4.43 -2.20 3.58
C TYR A 103 5.38 -1.36 4.44
N ALA A 104 4.95 -0.16 4.82
CA ALA A 104 5.72 0.71 5.69
C ALA A 104 5.97 0.07 7.08
N ASP A 105 4.93 -0.49 7.71
CA ASP A 105 5.05 -1.19 8.99
C ASP A 105 5.99 -2.40 8.90
N SER A 106 5.91 -3.18 7.82
CA SER A 106 6.74 -4.37 7.67
C SER A 106 8.21 -4.05 7.45
N LEU A 107 8.49 -3.01 6.68
CA LEU A 107 9.86 -2.54 6.44
C LEU A 107 10.45 -1.91 7.71
N LEU A 108 9.76 -0.92 8.28
CA LEU A 108 10.33 -0.08 9.33
C LEU A 108 10.18 -0.68 10.73
N LEU A 109 9.03 -1.31 11.04
CA LEU A 109 8.80 -1.94 12.33
C LEU A 109 9.30 -3.40 12.38
N GLY A 110 9.78 -3.94 11.25
CA GLY A 110 10.30 -5.30 11.20
C GLY A 110 9.24 -6.37 11.44
N ARG A 111 7.98 -6.11 11.08
CA ARG A 111 6.92 -7.10 11.26
C ARG A 111 7.17 -8.27 10.32
N SER A 112 7.56 -9.39 10.89
CA SER A 112 7.75 -10.63 10.14
C SER A 112 6.38 -11.24 9.76
N PHE A 113 6.39 -11.98 8.67
CA PHE A 113 5.22 -12.77 8.25
C PHE A 113 5.44 -14.21 8.68
N ALA A 114 4.37 -14.84 9.15
CA ALA A 114 4.42 -16.28 9.40
C ALA A 114 4.90 -16.99 8.12
N PRO A 115 5.94 -17.80 8.20
CA PRO A 115 6.41 -18.57 7.05
C PRO A 115 5.26 -19.42 6.53
N CYS A 116 5.18 -19.57 5.23
CA CYS A 116 4.16 -20.40 4.61
C CYS A 116 4.81 -21.14 3.46
N PRO A 117 5.24 -22.38 3.71
CA PRO A 117 5.73 -23.26 2.67
C PRO A 117 4.67 -23.39 1.56
N SER A 118 5.10 -23.46 0.31
CA SER A 118 4.18 -23.70 -0.82
C SER A 118 3.88 -25.21 -0.92
N THR A 119 3.00 -25.70 -0.03
CA THR A 119 2.64 -27.13 0.03
C THR A 119 1.33 -27.44 -0.71
N GLY A 120 0.64 -26.43 -1.27
CA GLY A 120 -0.68 -26.58 -1.86
C GLY A 120 -1.83 -26.47 -0.84
N MET A 121 -1.53 -26.17 0.42
CA MET A 121 -2.56 -26.02 1.46
C MET A 121 -3.54 -24.90 1.17
N ARG A 122 -3.05 -23.76 0.65
CA ARG A 122 -3.91 -22.63 0.27
C ARG A 122 -4.90 -23.03 -0.81
N GLU A 123 -4.42 -23.67 -1.86
CA GLU A 123 -5.24 -24.13 -2.99
C GLU A 123 -6.31 -25.13 -2.52
N THR A 124 -5.96 -25.99 -1.57
CA THR A 124 -6.89 -26.93 -0.94
C THR A 124 -7.99 -26.20 -0.17
N LEU A 125 -7.64 -25.24 0.68
CA LEU A 125 -8.59 -24.43 1.45
C LEU A 125 -9.46 -23.55 0.52
N GLU A 126 -8.90 -23.02 -0.56
CA GLU A 126 -9.67 -22.27 -1.55
C GLU A 126 -10.66 -23.16 -2.31
N ALA A 127 -10.27 -24.40 -2.61
CA ALA A 127 -11.17 -25.38 -3.23
C ALA A 127 -12.31 -25.77 -2.27
N GLU A 128 -12.01 -26.01 -0.99
CA GLU A 128 -13.01 -26.27 0.04
C GLU A 128 -14.01 -25.11 0.17
N ALA A 129 -13.49 -23.85 0.20
CA ALA A 129 -14.33 -22.66 0.26
C ALA A 129 -15.24 -22.50 -0.97
N ARG A 130 -14.77 -22.91 -2.17
CA ARG A 130 -15.60 -22.90 -3.39
C ARG A 130 -16.72 -23.96 -3.37
N GLN A 131 -16.47 -25.12 -2.75
CA GLN A 131 -17.44 -26.22 -2.70
C GLN A 131 -18.48 -26.05 -1.60
N SER A 132 -18.05 -25.63 -0.40
CA SER A 132 -18.87 -25.69 0.82
C SER A 132 -19.16 -24.31 1.43
N GLY A 133 -18.71 -23.23 0.78
CA GLY A 133 -18.74 -21.91 1.37
C GLY A 133 -17.60 -21.65 2.35
N ILE A 134 -17.53 -20.45 2.90
CA ILE A 134 -16.47 -20.05 3.83
C ILE A 134 -16.81 -20.38 5.30
N GLU A 135 -18.06 -20.60 5.62
CA GLU A 135 -18.56 -20.80 6.98
C GLU A 135 -17.92 -22.00 7.68
N PRO A 136 -17.73 -23.19 7.03
CA PRO A 136 -17.02 -24.32 7.65
C PRO A 136 -15.59 -23.96 8.00
N LEU A 137 -14.87 -23.23 7.13
CA LEU A 137 -13.50 -22.78 7.40
C LEU A 137 -13.46 -21.78 8.54
N LEU A 138 -14.40 -20.85 8.62
CA LEU A 138 -14.50 -19.92 9.73
C LEU A 138 -14.81 -20.62 11.05
N ALA A 139 -15.66 -21.65 11.05
CA ALA A 139 -15.94 -22.46 12.25
C ALA A 139 -14.65 -23.16 12.72
N ARG A 140 -13.92 -23.80 11.82
CA ARG A 140 -12.61 -24.44 12.12
C ARG A 140 -11.57 -23.42 12.61
N LEU A 141 -11.55 -22.19 12.04
CA LEU A 141 -10.67 -21.12 12.54
C LEU A 141 -11.03 -20.71 13.97
N LYS A 142 -12.32 -20.63 14.32
CA LYS A 142 -12.76 -20.32 15.69
C LYS A 142 -12.32 -21.36 16.71
N GLU A 143 -12.16 -22.62 16.32
CA GLU A 143 -11.67 -23.70 17.19
C GLU A 143 -10.15 -23.58 17.43
N VAL A 144 -9.35 -23.29 16.39
CA VAL A 144 -7.88 -23.28 16.48
C VAL A 144 -7.32 -21.91 16.87
N ASP A 145 -7.96 -20.82 16.46
CA ASP A 145 -7.60 -19.42 16.76
C ASP A 145 -8.86 -18.61 17.10
N PRO A 146 -9.39 -18.72 18.33
CA PRO A 146 -10.62 -18.02 18.75
C PRO A 146 -10.53 -16.49 18.57
N GLU A 147 -9.33 -15.91 18.77
CA GLU A 147 -9.10 -14.45 18.61
C GLU A 147 -9.29 -14.02 17.15
N ALA A 148 -8.67 -14.71 16.21
CA ALA A 148 -8.85 -14.44 14.78
C ALA A 148 -10.27 -14.77 14.32
N GLY A 149 -10.83 -15.89 14.76
CA GLY A 149 -12.18 -16.33 14.42
C GLY A 149 -13.30 -15.39 14.90
N ALA A 150 -13.11 -14.72 16.06
CA ALA A 150 -14.05 -13.71 16.54
C ALA A 150 -13.93 -12.36 15.77
N ARG A 151 -12.75 -12.05 15.29
CA ARG A 151 -12.44 -10.78 14.62
C ARG A 151 -12.80 -10.78 13.12
N LEU A 152 -12.66 -11.92 12.44
CA LEU A 152 -12.85 -12.00 11.00
C LEU A 152 -14.32 -12.20 10.63
N HIS A 153 -14.78 -11.42 9.65
CA HIS A 153 -16.12 -11.56 9.09
C HIS A 153 -16.14 -12.65 8.00
N PRO A 154 -17.25 -13.36 7.77
CA PRO A 154 -17.36 -14.35 6.67
C PRO A 154 -16.96 -13.84 5.29
N SER A 155 -17.11 -12.54 5.01
CA SER A 155 -16.64 -11.93 3.75
C SER A 155 -15.11 -11.80 3.64
N ASP A 156 -14.37 -12.03 4.72
CA ASP A 156 -12.89 -11.93 4.74
C ASP A 156 -12.21 -13.24 4.29
N ASN A 157 -12.71 -13.90 3.21
CA ASN A 157 -12.29 -15.22 2.75
C ASN A 157 -10.77 -15.38 2.74
N ARG A 158 -10.05 -14.45 2.11
CA ARG A 158 -8.58 -14.50 2.01
C ARG A 158 -7.88 -14.52 3.37
N ARG A 159 -8.42 -13.79 4.35
CA ARG A 159 -7.83 -13.72 5.70
C ARG A 159 -8.14 -14.98 6.51
N ILE A 160 -9.34 -15.55 6.36
CA ILE A 160 -9.74 -16.81 6.99
C ILE A 160 -8.86 -17.94 6.47
N ILE A 161 -8.73 -18.06 5.14
CA ILE A 161 -7.88 -19.05 4.48
C ILE A 161 -6.43 -18.89 4.92
N ARG A 162 -5.90 -17.66 4.94
CA ARG A 162 -4.52 -17.40 5.36
C ARG A 162 -4.27 -17.77 6.82
N ALA A 163 -5.20 -17.51 7.72
CA ALA A 163 -5.04 -17.85 9.14
C ALA A 163 -5.03 -19.37 9.34
N LEU A 164 -5.88 -20.12 8.65
CA LEU A 164 -5.87 -21.59 8.68
C LEU A 164 -4.63 -22.17 8.03
N GLU A 165 -4.22 -21.65 6.87
CA GLU A 165 -2.99 -22.04 6.18
C GLU A 165 -1.79 -21.95 7.12
N VAL A 166 -1.61 -20.81 7.78
CA VAL A 166 -0.49 -20.62 8.75
C VAL A 166 -0.55 -21.66 9.85
N TYR A 167 -1.70 -21.89 10.48
CA TYR A 167 -1.84 -22.85 11.54
C TYR A 167 -1.56 -24.29 11.07
N LEU A 168 -2.07 -24.69 9.93
CA LEU A 168 -1.92 -26.05 9.40
C LEU A 168 -0.48 -26.34 8.97
N GLU A 169 0.24 -25.33 8.49
CA GLU A 169 1.63 -25.47 8.03
C GLU A 169 2.65 -25.37 9.17
N THR A 170 2.36 -24.58 10.20
CA THR A 170 3.35 -24.23 11.23
C THR A 170 3.00 -24.71 12.63
N GLY A 171 1.73 -25.06 12.89
CA GLY A 171 1.22 -25.32 14.23
C GLY A 171 1.04 -24.06 15.09
N GLU A 172 1.40 -22.87 14.58
CA GLU A 172 1.25 -21.59 15.28
C GLU A 172 0.06 -20.81 14.73
N THR A 173 -0.76 -20.22 15.62
CA THR A 173 -1.88 -19.41 15.17
C THR A 173 -1.41 -18.04 14.67
N ILE A 174 -2.18 -17.43 13.74
CA ILE A 174 -1.86 -16.09 13.25
C ILE A 174 -1.94 -15.05 14.37
N SER A 175 -2.78 -15.25 15.37
CA SER A 175 -2.89 -14.37 16.54
C SER A 175 -1.64 -14.44 17.43
N GLU A 176 -1.10 -15.63 17.69
CA GLU A 176 0.16 -15.81 18.42
C GLU A 176 1.33 -15.20 17.68
N HIS A 177 1.47 -15.50 16.39
CA HIS A 177 2.50 -14.92 15.55
C HIS A 177 2.48 -13.38 15.58
N ASN A 178 1.30 -12.77 15.37
CA ASN A 178 1.13 -11.33 15.42
C ASN A 178 1.47 -10.74 16.80
N ARG A 179 1.19 -11.46 17.89
CA ARG A 179 1.52 -11.02 19.25
C ARG A 179 3.02 -11.01 19.46
N LYS A 180 3.72 -12.10 19.08
CA LYS A 180 5.19 -12.19 19.16
C LYS A 180 5.87 -11.08 18.37
N THR A 181 5.45 -10.85 17.14
CA THR A 181 6.07 -9.82 16.28
C THR A 181 5.83 -8.39 16.76
N LYS A 182 4.71 -8.13 17.44
CA LYS A 182 4.43 -6.80 18.02
C LYS A 182 5.31 -6.46 19.24
N LEU A 183 5.84 -7.47 19.91
CA LEU A 183 6.73 -7.28 21.08
C LEU A 183 8.17 -6.97 20.67
N LEU A 184 8.52 -7.16 19.42
CA LEU A 184 9.85 -6.83 18.93
C LEU A 184 9.99 -5.30 18.79
N PRO A 185 11.16 -4.74 19.15
CA PRO A 185 11.43 -3.33 18.89
C PRO A 185 11.37 -3.04 17.39
N PRO A 186 11.10 -1.79 16.98
CA PRO A 186 11.20 -1.39 15.57
C PRO A 186 12.57 -1.78 15.00
N LYS A 187 12.58 -2.29 13.77
CA LYS A 187 13.82 -2.65 13.07
C LYS A 187 14.61 -1.42 12.69
N HIS A 188 13.90 -0.34 12.35
CA HIS A 188 14.46 0.94 11.98
C HIS A 188 13.81 2.07 12.78
N GLU A 189 14.63 3.01 13.23
CA GLU A 189 14.17 4.25 13.86
C GLU A 189 13.85 5.28 12.77
N ALA A 190 12.58 5.51 12.51
CA ALA A 190 12.11 6.46 11.51
C ALA A 190 11.27 7.57 12.11
N VAL A 191 11.41 8.78 11.57
CA VAL A 191 10.47 9.88 11.82
C VAL A 191 9.24 9.69 10.94
N TRP A 192 8.06 9.58 11.54
CA TRP A 192 6.82 9.37 10.81
C TRP A 192 6.04 10.68 10.65
N ILE A 193 5.79 11.07 9.41
CA ILE A 193 5.01 12.27 9.07
C ILE A 193 3.76 11.82 8.30
N GLY A 194 2.60 12.14 8.84
CA GLY A 194 1.31 11.82 8.23
C GLY A 194 0.67 13.03 7.57
N LEU A 195 0.27 12.92 6.30
CA LEU A 195 -0.50 13.96 5.63
C LEU A 195 -1.98 13.57 5.56
N SER A 196 -2.86 14.51 5.93
CA SER A 196 -4.32 14.39 5.73
C SER A 196 -4.93 15.77 5.57
N PHE A 197 -6.25 15.84 5.49
CA PHE A 197 -6.99 17.09 5.43
C PHE A 197 -7.81 17.29 6.72
N GLU A 198 -8.00 18.56 7.11
CA GLU A 198 -8.87 18.94 8.22
C GLU A 198 -10.32 18.48 7.94
N ASN A 199 -10.80 18.77 6.74
CA ASN A 199 -12.10 18.33 6.28
C ASN A 199 -11.96 17.11 5.34
N ARG A 200 -12.67 16.04 5.66
CA ARG A 200 -12.69 14.82 4.85
C ARG A 200 -13.20 15.05 3.42
N GLN A 201 -14.12 16.01 3.22
CA GLN A 201 -14.66 16.29 1.89
C GLN A 201 -13.59 16.83 0.95
N ASP A 202 -12.66 17.64 1.44
CA ASP A 202 -11.56 18.16 0.63
C ASP A 202 -10.66 17.05 0.09
N LEU A 203 -10.41 16.01 0.91
CA LEU A 203 -9.71 14.81 0.45
C LEU A 203 -10.52 14.06 -0.62
N TYR A 204 -11.84 13.97 -0.48
CA TYR A 204 -12.70 13.26 -1.43
C TYR A 204 -12.77 14.00 -2.76
N ASP A 205 -12.92 15.32 -2.75
CA ASP A 205 -12.92 16.14 -3.95
C ASP A 205 -11.60 15.96 -4.74
N ARG A 206 -10.48 15.92 -4.05
CA ARG A 206 -9.15 15.66 -4.66
C ARG A 206 -9.01 14.26 -5.23
N ILE A 207 -9.58 13.25 -4.57
CA ILE A 207 -9.60 11.88 -5.07
C ILE A 207 -10.42 11.81 -6.35
N ASP A 208 -11.61 12.42 -6.36
CA ASP A 208 -12.49 12.38 -7.51
C ASP A 208 -11.88 13.11 -8.71
N LEU A 209 -11.31 14.29 -8.51
CA LEU A 209 -10.58 15.03 -9.53
C LEU A 209 -9.36 14.24 -10.07
N ARG A 210 -8.66 13.52 -9.21
CA ARG A 210 -7.52 12.68 -9.63
C ARG A 210 -7.95 11.55 -10.55
N VAL A 211 -9.09 10.89 -10.28
CA VAL A 211 -9.63 9.84 -11.15
C VAL A 211 -9.97 10.38 -12.52
N GLU A 212 -10.55 11.60 -12.60
CA GLU A 212 -10.84 12.27 -13.86
C GLU A 212 -9.56 12.58 -14.66
N ARG A 213 -8.52 13.07 -13.98
CA ARG A 213 -7.20 13.31 -14.61
C ARG A 213 -6.56 12.03 -15.13
N MET A 214 -6.61 10.94 -14.39
CA MET A 214 -6.10 9.64 -14.86
C MET A 214 -6.73 9.20 -16.17
N LEU A 215 -8.04 9.45 -16.38
CA LEU A 215 -8.70 9.18 -17.66
C LEU A 215 -8.20 10.08 -18.77
N GLN A 216 -8.02 11.39 -18.49
CA GLN A 216 -7.47 12.35 -19.44
C GLN A 216 -6.01 12.01 -19.81
N ASP A 217 -5.25 11.49 -18.85
CA ASP A 217 -3.86 11.08 -19.03
C ASP A 217 -3.73 9.75 -19.78
N GLY A 218 -4.83 9.07 -20.13
CA GLY A 218 -4.83 7.86 -20.95
C GLY A 218 -4.92 6.53 -20.17
N LEU A 219 -5.50 6.51 -18.99
CA LEU A 219 -5.65 5.27 -18.18
C LEU A 219 -6.29 4.12 -18.95
N LEU A 220 -7.29 4.40 -19.80
CA LEU A 220 -7.93 3.35 -20.59
C LEU A 220 -6.98 2.73 -21.62
N ASP A 221 -6.07 3.52 -22.18
CA ASP A 221 -5.07 3.02 -23.13
C ASP A 221 -3.96 2.23 -22.42
N GLU A 222 -3.56 2.64 -21.21
CA GLU A 222 -2.67 1.88 -20.34
C GLU A 222 -3.27 0.49 -20.05
N ILE A 223 -4.56 0.41 -19.69
CA ILE A 223 -5.26 -0.85 -19.44
C ILE A 223 -5.33 -1.73 -20.70
N ARG A 224 -5.68 -1.14 -21.86
CA ARG A 224 -5.71 -1.87 -23.13
C ARG A 224 -4.36 -2.45 -23.51
N ALA A 225 -3.29 -1.70 -23.29
CA ALA A 225 -1.91 -2.15 -23.55
C ALA A 225 -1.53 -3.33 -22.65
N LEU A 226 -1.88 -3.29 -21.36
CA LEU A 226 -1.66 -4.41 -20.43
C LEU A 226 -2.42 -5.67 -20.85
N LEU A 227 -3.68 -5.54 -21.22
CA LEU A 227 -4.49 -6.67 -21.71
C LEU A 227 -3.93 -7.24 -23.03
N ALA A 228 -3.54 -6.36 -23.96
CA ALA A 228 -2.94 -6.75 -25.25
C ALA A 228 -1.58 -7.44 -25.09
N SER A 229 -0.83 -7.13 -24.02
CA SER A 229 0.43 -7.83 -23.68
C SER A 229 0.21 -9.21 -23.03
N GLY A 230 -1.04 -9.64 -22.86
CA GLY A 230 -1.40 -10.95 -22.31
C GLY A 230 -1.54 -11.00 -20.79
N ILE A 231 -1.54 -9.84 -20.11
CA ILE A 231 -1.78 -9.80 -18.67
C ILE A 231 -3.24 -10.22 -18.38
N SER A 232 -3.39 -11.24 -17.55
CA SER A 232 -4.71 -11.75 -17.17
C SER A 232 -5.51 -10.71 -16.38
N PRO A 233 -6.80 -10.48 -16.68
CA PRO A 233 -7.69 -9.69 -15.85
C PRO A 233 -7.75 -10.15 -14.38
N ALA A 234 -7.48 -11.43 -14.12
CA ALA A 234 -7.45 -12.00 -12.77
C ALA A 234 -6.10 -11.77 -12.04
N ALA A 235 -5.06 -11.29 -12.73
CA ALA A 235 -3.77 -10.99 -12.10
C ALA A 235 -3.93 -10.01 -10.94
N THR A 236 -3.10 -10.16 -9.90
CA THR A 236 -3.15 -9.32 -8.69
C THR A 236 -3.05 -7.83 -9.03
N ALA A 237 -2.18 -7.46 -9.96
CA ALA A 237 -2.02 -6.10 -10.46
C ALA A 237 -3.33 -5.54 -11.03
N MET A 238 -4.03 -6.32 -11.84
CA MET A 238 -5.29 -5.92 -12.49
C MET A 238 -6.49 -5.85 -11.53
N GLN A 239 -6.33 -6.32 -10.29
CA GLN A 239 -7.34 -6.15 -9.24
C GLN A 239 -7.22 -4.81 -8.49
N ALA A 240 -6.26 -3.97 -8.86
CA ALA A 240 -6.13 -2.62 -8.32
C ALA A 240 -7.36 -1.76 -8.67
N ILE A 241 -7.70 -0.83 -7.77
CA ILE A 241 -8.80 0.13 -8.00
C ILE A 241 -8.46 0.99 -9.23
N GLY A 242 -9.41 1.13 -10.11
CA GLY A 242 -9.24 1.77 -11.41
C GLY A 242 -8.99 0.76 -12.53
N TYR A 243 -8.13 -0.24 -12.32
CA TYR A 243 -7.90 -1.27 -13.35
C TYR A 243 -9.08 -2.24 -13.42
N LYS A 244 -9.45 -2.84 -12.31
CA LYS A 244 -10.54 -3.83 -12.27
C LYS A 244 -11.83 -3.28 -12.87
N GLU A 245 -12.27 -2.11 -12.43
CA GLU A 245 -13.53 -1.52 -12.84
C GLU A 245 -13.54 -1.18 -14.34
N TYR A 246 -12.44 -0.67 -14.88
CA TYR A 246 -12.35 -0.38 -16.31
C TYR A 246 -12.11 -1.63 -17.16
N VAL A 247 -11.42 -2.67 -16.66
CA VAL A 247 -11.37 -3.97 -17.34
C VAL A 247 -12.77 -4.54 -17.48
N ASP A 248 -13.54 -4.60 -16.40
CA ASP A 248 -14.93 -5.07 -16.43
C ASP A 248 -15.79 -4.26 -17.43
N CYS A 249 -15.61 -2.93 -17.43
CA CYS A 249 -16.29 -2.03 -18.38
C CYS A 249 -15.87 -2.29 -19.83
N LEU A 250 -14.58 -2.38 -20.13
CA LEU A 250 -14.06 -2.56 -21.50
C LEU A 250 -14.40 -3.93 -22.09
N THR A 251 -14.42 -4.98 -21.26
CA THR A 251 -14.71 -6.36 -21.72
C THR A 251 -16.19 -6.64 -21.87
N ALA A 252 -17.04 -6.00 -21.05
CA ALA A 252 -18.50 -6.16 -21.10
C ALA A 252 -19.22 -5.11 -21.96
N GLY A 253 -18.48 -4.14 -22.54
CA GLY A 253 -19.09 -3.03 -23.31
C GLY A 253 -19.88 -2.06 -22.42
N GLY A 254 -19.42 -1.86 -21.18
CA GLY A 254 -20.09 -1.03 -20.18
C GLY A 254 -19.87 0.49 -20.37
N ASP A 255 -20.59 1.26 -19.57
CA ASP A 255 -20.46 2.72 -19.54
C ASP A 255 -19.23 3.16 -18.73
N VAL A 256 -18.31 3.85 -19.38
CA VAL A 256 -17.10 4.42 -18.76
C VAL A 256 -17.44 5.43 -17.67
N HIS A 257 -18.51 6.18 -17.81
CA HIS A 257 -18.92 7.16 -16.80
C HIS A 257 -19.37 6.47 -15.50
N ALA A 258 -20.17 5.39 -15.64
CA ALA A 258 -20.58 4.58 -14.48
C ALA A 258 -19.37 3.89 -13.82
N ALA A 259 -18.42 3.37 -14.60
CA ALA A 259 -17.18 2.81 -14.09
C ALA A 259 -16.36 3.86 -13.33
N THR A 260 -16.27 5.10 -13.84
CA THR A 260 -15.56 6.21 -13.20
C THR A 260 -16.16 6.55 -11.83
N ALA A 261 -17.48 6.67 -11.73
CA ALA A 261 -18.17 6.92 -10.46
C ALA A 261 -17.86 5.82 -9.43
N LEU A 262 -17.79 4.56 -9.88
CA LEU A 262 -17.44 3.42 -9.04
C LEU A 262 -15.96 3.48 -8.59
N VAL A 263 -15.03 3.85 -9.47
CA VAL A 263 -13.60 4.04 -9.13
C VAL A 263 -13.43 5.15 -8.10
N GLN A 264 -14.10 6.29 -8.27
CA GLN A 264 -14.11 7.39 -7.30
C GLN A 264 -14.60 6.91 -5.94
N GLN A 265 -15.74 6.23 -5.88
CA GLN A 265 -16.29 5.68 -4.65
C GLN A 265 -15.33 4.69 -3.96
N ARG A 266 -14.75 3.76 -4.73
CA ARG A 266 -13.80 2.75 -4.20
C ARG A 266 -12.50 3.41 -3.71
N SER A 267 -12.02 4.44 -4.40
CA SER A 267 -10.84 5.22 -4.01
C SER A 267 -11.06 5.98 -2.70
N ARG A 268 -12.24 6.61 -2.50
CA ARG A 268 -12.61 7.22 -1.23
C ARG A 268 -12.68 6.20 -0.09
N ASN A 269 -13.23 5.02 -0.35
CA ASN A 269 -13.26 3.93 0.62
C ASN A 269 -11.85 3.38 0.93
N TYR A 270 -10.97 3.35 -0.06
CA TYR A 270 -9.58 2.98 0.15
C TYR A 270 -8.85 4.00 1.01
N ALA A 271 -9.01 5.30 0.76
CA ALA A 271 -8.45 6.36 1.60
C ALA A 271 -8.91 6.26 3.06
N LYS A 272 -10.18 5.91 3.32
CA LYS A 272 -10.67 5.62 4.68
C LYS A 272 -9.90 4.47 5.34
N ARG A 273 -9.67 3.37 4.60
CA ARG A 273 -8.92 2.21 5.11
C ARG A 273 -7.46 2.56 5.40
N GLN A 274 -6.82 3.36 4.53
CA GLN A 274 -5.46 3.86 4.75
C GLN A 274 -5.37 4.68 6.04
N LEU A 275 -6.27 5.64 6.25
CA LEU A 275 -6.32 6.45 7.48
C LEU A 275 -6.59 5.59 8.72
N THR A 276 -7.50 4.63 8.63
CA THR A 276 -7.78 3.70 9.74
C THR A 276 -6.57 2.87 10.12
N TRP A 277 -5.77 2.47 9.13
CA TRP A 277 -4.52 1.74 9.37
C TRP A 277 -3.47 2.64 10.02
N LEU A 278 -3.19 3.78 9.40
CA LEU A 278 -2.12 4.67 9.81
C LEU A 278 -2.35 5.27 11.22
N ARG A 279 -3.60 5.55 11.60
CA ARG A 279 -3.96 6.04 12.95
C ARG A 279 -3.66 5.08 14.09
N ARG A 280 -3.30 3.82 13.81
CA ARG A 280 -2.84 2.85 14.82
C ARG A 280 -1.38 3.08 15.24
N ASN A 281 -0.63 3.81 14.44
CA ASN A 281 0.74 4.19 14.75
C ASN A 281 0.71 5.56 15.44
N GLU A 282 0.92 5.56 16.76
CA GLU A 282 0.91 6.77 17.59
C GLU A 282 2.15 7.65 17.39
N GLN A 283 3.18 7.15 16.71
CA GLN A 283 4.39 7.90 16.39
C GLN A 283 4.22 8.85 15.20
N ILE A 284 3.09 8.80 14.48
CA ILE A 284 2.86 9.64 13.32
C ILE A 284 2.57 11.09 13.74
N HIS A 285 3.44 12.00 13.34
CA HIS A 285 3.20 13.44 13.40
C HIS A 285 2.26 13.86 12.27
N TRP A 286 0.98 14.07 12.58
CA TRP A 286 -0.01 14.43 11.59
C TRP A 286 0.03 15.90 11.23
N ILE A 287 0.11 16.20 9.92
CA ILE A 287 -0.08 17.52 9.35
C ILE A 287 -1.44 17.53 8.64
N LEU A 288 -2.38 18.26 9.24
CA LEU A 288 -3.72 18.43 8.70
C LEU A 288 -3.74 19.66 7.79
N GLN A 289 -4.12 19.47 6.54
CA GLN A 289 -4.09 20.48 5.50
C GLN A 289 -5.48 21.12 5.33
N PRO A 290 -5.58 22.43 5.12
CA PRO A 290 -6.82 23.06 4.63
C PRO A 290 -7.11 22.62 3.19
N ARG A 291 -8.25 23.04 2.65
CA ARG A 291 -8.67 22.74 1.26
C ARG A 291 -7.62 23.15 0.23
N GLU A 292 -7.03 24.34 0.40
CA GLU A 292 -5.94 24.87 -0.40
C GLU A 292 -4.68 24.99 0.47
N PRO A 293 -3.83 23.96 0.50
CA PRO A 293 -2.68 23.95 1.38
C PRO A 293 -1.58 24.90 0.91
N ASP A 294 -1.07 25.73 1.83
CA ASP A 294 0.25 26.34 1.65
C ASP A 294 1.31 25.24 1.81
N PHE A 295 1.80 24.77 0.67
CA PHE A 295 2.77 23.68 0.66
C PHE A 295 4.09 24.06 1.35
N ALA A 296 4.49 25.35 1.30
CA ALA A 296 5.68 25.81 2.00
C ALA A 296 5.51 25.73 3.54
N ALA A 297 4.30 25.99 4.03
CA ALA A 297 3.98 25.79 5.45
C ALA A 297 3.99 24.31 5.84
N VAL A 298 3.40 23.42 5.00
CA VAL A 298 3.43 21.97 5.20
C VAL A 298 4.87 21.46 5.27
N PHE A 299 5.73 21.89 4.34
CA PHE A 299 7.15 21.53 4.33
C PHE A 299 7.87 22.01 5.58
N ARG A 300 7.74 23.32 5.94
CA ARG A 300 8.35 23.85 7.16
C ARG A 300 7.92 23.08 8.41
N GLN A 301 6.62 22.78 8.54
CA GLN A 301 6.11 21.99 9.65
C GLN A 301 6.72 20.57 9.66
N ALA A 302 6.81 19.91 8.51
CA ALA A 302 7.43 18.60 8.41
C ALA A 302 8.89 18.62 8.90
N CYS A 303 9.66 19.63 8.52
CA CYS A 303 11.05 19.80 8.95
C CYS A 303 11.20 19.92 10.49
N THR A 304 10.21 20.48 11.20
CA THR A 304 10.29 20.60 12.68
C THR A 304 10.28 19.25 13.40
N TYR A 305 9.83 18.19 12.73
CA TYR A 305 9.80 16.84 13.30
C TYR A 305 11.07 16.03 13.02
N ILE A 306 11.99 16.54 12.18
CA ILE A 306 13.19 15.81 11.72
C ILE A 306 14.41 16.30 12.51
N PRO A 307 14.90 15.53 13.52
CA PRO A 307 15.90 16.02 14.47
C PRO A 307 17.35 15.91 13.98
N PHE A 308 17.62 15.20 12.87
CA PHE A 308 19.01 14.92 12.50
C PHE A 308 19.72 16.06 11.76
N PHE A 309 19.09 17.24 11.68
CA PHE A 309 19.63 18.44 11.02
C PHE A 309 19.33 19.73 11.82
N ALA A 310 19.30 19.62 13.15
CA ALA A 310 19.26 20.78 14.05
C ALA A 310 20.66 21.39 14.21
#